data_c72dc4e4a1bdf6c0728613692cfa86d2
#
_entry.id   c72dc4e4a1bdf6c0728613692cfa86d2
#
_cell.length_a   1.000
_cell.length_b   1.000
_cell.length_c   1.000
_cell.angle_alpha   90.00
_cell.angle_beta   90.00
_cell.angle_gamma   90.00
#
_symmetry.space_group_name_H-M   'P 1'
#
loop_
_entity.id
_entity.type
_entity.pdbx_description
1 polymer ?
#
loop_
_entity_poly.entity_id
_entity_poly.type
_entity_poly.pdbx_seq_one_letter_code
_entity_poly.pdbx_strand_id
1 'polypeptide(L)'
;MKKLMLFCLGLLLAGQCFSQVIQIKGAATVKYAAMLTDADKEMAYQKAQMAAIERYFAESGEAESENFEAIQGKIEANLDKFLLSTVVLNEQDQTSLRKYSVAVRAELNVAKLRNTLKGASATGRVSNGEKSQMVYVFVGREVASVKAFDERVVKRAELTLDGSAKTSGSVNGREGESLSGGAIATNASVRRNENVALKQTIKVETGGSTVRKADETDYRVFSLANQKTAVTSVFSQAGYLVADPEFVLGDKDIPSVNKDFSKGNDLAPATLRSIVAALRKANVPLLALATFDVNPAATDEATGLQRVVVSVTGRVLDLRGALPREVAAVPPVQYFGLGADNATAQTKALKDASALAAKEIISRLSAAGVY
;
A
#
# COMPACT_ATOMS: atom_id res chain seq x y z
N MET A 1 23.10 -31.64 39.67
CA MET A 1 21.73 -31.60 39.10
C MET A 1 21.36 -30.24 38.52
N LYS A 2 21.75 -29.07 39.06
CA LYS A 2 21.42 -27.74 38.52
C LYS A 2 22.07 -27.41 37.16
N LYS A 3 23.25 -27.95 36.82
CA LYS A 3 23.92 -27.70 35.53
C LYS A 3 23.35 -28.52 34.37
N LEU A 4 22.68 -29.64 34.62
CA LEU A 4 22.04 -30.44 33.60
C LEU A 4 20.69 -29.85 33.14
N MET A 5 20.00 -29.14 34.03
CA MET A 5 18.70 -28.50 33.75
C MET A 5 18.87 -27.25 32.88
N LEU A 6 20.03 -26.56 32.95
CA LEU A 6 20.29 -25.38 32.10
C LEU A 6 20.65 -25.77 30.67
N PHE A 7 21.16 -26.99 30.43
CA PHE A 7 21.50 -27.49 29.09
C PHE A 7 20.27 -27.94 28.30
N CYS A 8 19.25 -28.47 28.98
CA CYS A 8 17.98 -28.84 28.34
C CYS A 8 17.10 -27.64 27.97
N LEU A 9 17.24 -26.50 28.69
CA LEU A 9 16.47 -25.29 28.36
C LEU A 9 17.06 -24.54 27.14
N GLY A 10 18.34 -24.71 26.84
CA GLY A 10 19.02 -24.14 25.68
C GLY A 10 18.70 -24.87 24.36
N LEU A 11 18.28 -26.14 24.43
CA LEU A 11 18.00 -26.94 23.23
C LEU A 11 16.57 -26.73 22.65
N LEU A 12 15.68 -26.12 23.44
CA LEU A 12 14.28 -25.85 23.03
C LEU A 12 14.12 -24.54 22.24
N LEU A 13 15.16 -23.73 22.11
CA LEU A 13 15.13 -22.48 21.36
C LEU A 13 15.76 -22.57 19.95
N ALA A 14 16.25 -23.73 19.56
CA ALA A 14 16.83 -23.93 18.23
C ALA A 14 15.78 -24.48 17.27
N GLY A 15 15.23 -23.61 16.42
CA GLY A 15 14.64 -24.04 15.15
C GLY A 15 13.16 -23.85 14.96
N GLN A 16 12.69 -22.64 15.02
CA GLN A 16 11.51 -22.22 14.26
C GLN A 16 11.97 -21.60 12.93
N CYS A 17 12.57 -22.38 12.04
CA CYS A 17 12.58 -22.07 10.62
C CYS A 17 11.13 -22.15 10.13
N PHE A 18 10.39 -21.06 10.20
CA PHE A 18 9.11 -20.93 9.50
C PHE A 18 9.39 -20.98 8.00
N SER A 19 9.34 -22.16 7.42
CA SER A 19 9.04 -22.30 6.00
C SER A 19 7.73 -21.53 5.78
N GLN A 20 7.75 -20.43 5.02
CA GLN A 20 6.53 -19.68 4.68
C GLN A 20 5.69 -20.53 3.71
N VAL A 21 4.93 -21.45 4.27
CA VAL A 21 3.91 -22.22 3.55
C VAL A 21 2.59 -21.51 3.78
N ILE A 22 1.95 -21.11 2.69
CA ILE A 22 0.63 -20.46 2.74
C ILE A 22 -0.38 -21.36 2.09
N GLN A 23 -1.54 -21.54 2.73
CA GLN A 23 -2.66 -22.25 2.16
C GLN A 23 -3.46 -21.33 1.24
N ILE A 24 -3.64 -21.77 0.00
CA ILE A 24 -4.37 -21.08 -1.06
C ILE A 24 -5.51 -21.94 -1.57
N LYS A 25 -6.56 -21.31 -2.11
CA LYS A 25 -7.70 -22.00 -2.69
C LYS A 25 -7.91 -21.56 -4.13
N GLY A 26 -8.19 -22.53 -5.01
CA GLY A 26 -8.55 -22.29 -6.39
C GLY A 26 -9.67 -23.19 -6.85
N ALA A 27 -10.34 -22.77 -7.90
CA ALA A 27 -11.38 -23.58 -8.53
C ALA A 27 -11.32 -23.41 -10.05
N ALA A 28 -11.62 -24.46 -10.78
CA ALA A 28 -11.71 -24.41 -12.22
C ALA A 28 -12.86 -25.25 -12.74
N THR A 29 -13.36 -24.89 -13.91
CA THR A 29 -14.40 -25.63 -14.63
C THR A 29 -13.91 -25.91 -16.05
N VAL A 30 -13.97 -27.16 -16.47
CA VAL A 30 -13.60 -27.59 -17.81
C VAL A 30 -14.85 -28.15 -18.51
N LYS A 31 -14.99 -27.87 -19.81
CA LYS A 31 -16.01 -28.50 -20.66
C LYS A 31 -15.40 -29.71 -21.32
N TYR A 32 -16.17 -30.83 -21.37
CA TYR A 32 -15.79 -32.05 -22.08
C TYR A 32 -16.74 -32.32 -23.26
N ALA A 33 -16.27 -33.10 -24.26
CA ALA A 33 -16.99 -33.26 -25.52
C ALA A 33 -18.17 -34.20 -25.45
N ALA A 34 -17.95 -35.44 -25.04
CA ALA A 34 -18.99 -36.49 -25.03
C ALA A 34 -19.15 -37.12 -23.63
N MET A 35 -18.07 -37.70 -23.09
CA MET A 35 -18.01 -38.29 -21.77
C MET A 35 -16.84 -37.67 -21.01
N LEU A 36 -16.97 -37.56 -19.71
CA LEU A 36 -15.90 -37.08 -18.83
C LEU A 36 -14.77 -38.11 -18.81
N THR A 37 -13.59 -37.72 -19.21
CA THR A 37 -12.40 -38.57 -19.19
C THR A 37 -11.48 -38.22 -18.02
N ASP A 38 -10.54 -39.08 -17.68
CA ASP A 38 -9.54 -38.78 -16.64
C ASP A 38 -8.61 -37.64 -17.07
N ALA A 39 -8.38 -37.49 -18.38
CA ALA A 39 -7.63 -36.34 -18.92
C ALA A 39 -8.37 -35.01 -18.68
N ASP A 40 -9.71 -34.99 -18.81
CA ASP A 40 -10.49 -33.77 -18.51
C ASP A 40 -10.45 -33.41 -17.02
N LYS A 41 -10.50 -34.44 -16.16
CA LYS A 41 -10.36 -34.25 -14.70
C LYS A 41 -8.99 -33.70 -14.34
N GLU A 42 -7.94 -34.27 -14.89
CA GLU A 42 -6.56 -33.82 -14.66
C GLU A 42 -6.37 -32.39 -15.15
N MET A 43 -6.90 -32.03 -16.32
CA MET A 43 -6.89 -30.67 -16.83
C MET A 43 -7.64 -29.70 -15.91
N ALA A 44 -8.78 -30.10 -15.36
CA ALA A 44 -9.54 -29.29 -14.42
C ALA A 44 -8.75 -29.10 -13.13
N TYR A 45 -8.10 -30.14 -12.64
CA TYR A 45 -7.27 -30.13 -11.44
C TYR A 45 -6.08 -29.18 -11.59
N GLN A 46 -5.31 -29.28 -12.69
CA GLN A 46 -4.19 -28.39 -12.98
C GLN A 46 -4.63 -26.93 -13.11
N LYS A 47 -5.76 -26.68 -13.79
CA LYS A 47 -6.32 -25.33 -13.89
C LYS A 47 -6.76 -24.77 -12.52
N ALA A 48 -7.31 -25.61 -11.63
CA ALA A 48 -7.68 -25.18 -10.30
C ALA A 48 -6.44 -24.85 -9.44
N GLN A 49 -5.36 -25.59 -9.59
CA GLN A 49 -4.08 -25.31 -8.95
C GLN A 49 -3.48 -23.97 -9.46
N MET A 50 -3.51 -23.73 -10.78
CA MET A 50 -3.08 -22.47 -11.36
C MET A 50 -3.94 -21.29 -10.84
N ALA A 51 -5.26 -21.44 -10.84
CA ALA A 51 -6.16 -20.41 -10.33
C ALA A 51 -5.90 -20.08 -8.85
N ALA A 52 -5.46 -21.07 -8.04
CA ALA A 52 -5.05 -20.83 -6.66
C ALA A 52 -3.79 -19.95 -6.58
N ILE A 53 -2.80 -20.20 -7.44
CA ILE A 53 -1.57 -19.42 -7.50
C ILE A 53 -1.85 -18.01 -8.04
N GLU A 54 -2.64 -17.86 -9.10
CA GLU A 54 -3.07 -16.58 -9.65
C GLU A 54 -3.75 -15.70 -8.60
N ARG A 55 -4.64 -16.31 -7.83
CA ARG A 55 -5.31 -15.62 -6.73
C ARG A 55 -4.33 -15.12 -5.67
N TYR A 56 -3.32 -15.89 -5.31
CA TYR A 56 -2.28 -15.48 -4.38
C TYR A 56 -1.57 -14.22 -4.89
N PHE A 57 -1.24 -14.16 -6.18
CA PHE A 57 -0.59 -12.99 -6.77
C PHE A 57 -1.53 -11.77 -6.84
N ALA A 58 -2.79 -11.98 -7.21
CA ALA A 58 -3.78 -10.91 -7.25
C ALA A 58 -4.02 -10.30 -5.84
N GLU A 59 -3.95 -11.11 -4.79
CA GLU A 59 -4.06 -10.66 -3.40
C GLU A 59 -2.76 -10.03 -2.88
N SER A 60 -1.61 -10.25 -3.55
CA SER A 60 -0.30 -9.74 -3.14
C SER A 60 0.01 -8.33 -3.65
N GLY A 61 -0.74 -7.81 -4.64
CA GLY A 61 -0.58 -6.48 -5.23
C GLY A 61 -0.37 -6.52 -6.76
N GLU A 62 -0.56 -5.36 -7.41
CA GLU A 62 -0.49 -5.26 -8.88
C GLU A 62 0.87 -5.68 -9.46
N ALA A 63 1.97 -5.23 -8.85
CA ALA A 63 3.30 -5.57 -9.36
C ALA A 63 3.66 -7.06 -9.19
N GLU A 64 3.14 -7.72 -8.15
CA GLU A 64 3.27 -9.18 -7.99
C GLU A 64 2.46 -9.89 -9.09
N SER A 65 1.28 -9.38 -9.45
CA SER A 65 0.45 -9.90 -10.53
C SER A 65 1.11 -9.73 -11.91
N GLU A 66 1.68 -8.57 -12.20
CA GLU A 66 2.45 -8.32 -13.43
C GLU A 66 3.68 -9.24 -13.54
N ASN A 67 4.39 -9.43 -12.43
CA ASN A 67 5.52 -10.36 -12.37
C ASN A 67 5.11 -11.82 -12.60
N PHE A 68 3.91 -12.19 -12.16
CA PHE A 68 3.35 -13.52 -12.36
C PHE A 68 3.11 -13.80 -13.85
N GLU A 69 2.53 -12.86 -14.59
CA GLU A 69 2.29 -13.03 -16.04
C GLU A 69 3.58 -13.39 -16.79
N ALA A 70 4.72 -12.81 -16.39
CA ALA A 70 6.02 -13.09 -16.99
C ALA A 70 6.54 -14.53 -16.77
N ILE A 71 6.04 -15.23 -15.72
CA ILE A 71 6.52 -16.57 -15.35
C ILE A 71 5.42 -17.62 -15.37
N GLN A 72 4.18 -17.25 -15.70
CA GLN A 72 3.01 -18.12 -15.68
C GLN A 72 3.27 -19.46 -16.40
N GLY A 73 3.80 -19.43 -17.61
CA GLY A 73 4.11 -20.64 -18.36
C GLY A 73 5.18 -21.53 -17.71
N LYS A 74 6.13 -20.97 -16.96
CA LYS A 74 7.12 -21.74 -16.20
C LYS A 74 6.50 -22.42 -14.98
N ILE A 75 5.54 -21.75 -14.34
CA ILE A 75 4.81 -22.29 -13.19
C ILE A 75 3.90 -23.41 -13.65
N GLU A 76 3.12 -23.19 -14.72
CA GLU A 76 2.20 -24.17 -15.30
C GLU A 76 2.92 -25.46 -15.68
N ALA A 77 4.10 -25.36 -16.28
CA ALA A 77 4.93 -26.53 -16.64
C ALA A 77 5.54 -27.27 -15.44
N ASN A 78 5.49 -26.71 -14.22
CA ASN A 78 6.18 -27.26 -13.04
C ASN A 78 5.38 -27.03 -11.75
N LEU A 79 4.08 -27.19 -11.78
CA LEU A 79 3.18 -26.97 -10.62
C LEU A 79 3.60 -27.74 -9.36
N ASP A 80 4.04 -28.98 -9.54
CA ASP A 80 4.56 -29.87 -8.51
C ASP A 80 5.75 -29.31 -7.72
N LYS A 81 6.51 -28.41 -8.33
CA LYS A 81 7.65 -27.77 -7.66
C LYS A 81 7.25 -26.62 -6.76
N PHE A 82 6.10 -26.02 -6.98
CA PHE A 82 5.61 -24.85 -6.26
C PHE A 82 4.55 -25.19 -5.22
N LEU A 83 3.78 -26.27 -5.45
CA LEU A 83 2.77 -26.75 -4.54
C LEU A 83 3.33 -27.94 -3.76
N LEU A 84 3.34 -27.82 -2.42
CA LEU A 84 3.83 -28.87 -1.52
C LEU A 84 2.79 -29.97 -1.33
N SER A 85 1.52 -29.58 -1.25
CA SER A 85 0.39 -30.50 -1.16
C SER A 85 -0.83 -29.86 -1.82
N THR A 86 -1.73 -30.69 -2.36
CA THR A 86 -3.02 -30.24 -2.89
C THR A 86 -4.11 -31.20 -2.46
N VAL A 87 -5.19 -30.66 -1.89
CA VAL A 87 -6.35 -31.41 -1.44
C VAL A 87 -7.57 -30.95 -2.22
N VAL A 88 -8.28 -31.88 -2.82
CA VAL A 88 -9.56 -31.59 -3.46
C VAL A 88 -10.62 -31.38 -2.39
N LEU A 89 -11.27 -30.22 -2.45
CA LEU A 89 -12.32 -29.82 -1.51
C LEU A 89 -13.70 -30.20 -2.00
N ASN A 90 -13.92 -30.06 -3.29
CA ASN A 90 -15.20 -30.39 -3.94
C ASN A 90 -15.00 -30.71 -5.42
N GLU A 91 -15.77 -31.65 -5.91
CA GLU A 91 -15.87 -32.01 -7.32
C GLU A 91 -17.35 -32.07 -7.72
N GLN A 92 -17.66 -31.58 -8.90
CA GLN A 92 -19.01 -31.60 -9.43
C GLN A 92 -19.00 -31.84 -10.93
N ASP A 93 -19.64 -32.91 -11.36
CA ASP A 93 -19.95 -33.19 -12.75
C ASP A 93 -21.38 -32.71 -13.08
N GLN A 94 -21.50 -31.73 -13.94
CA GLN A 94 -22.76 -31.23 -14.50
C GLN A 94 -22.95 -31.87 -15.89
N THR A 95 -23.33 -33.13 -15.92
CA THR A 95 -23.44 -33.92 -17.15
C THR A 95 -24.36 -33.30 -18.20
N SER A 96 -25.46 -32.65 -17.76
CA SER A 96 -26.38 -31.93 -18.65
C SER A 96 -25.74 -30.76 -19.39
N LEU A 97 -24.74 -30.11 -18.79
CA LEU A 97 -23.99 -29.00 -19.35
C LEU A 97 -22.61 -29.41 -19.88
N ARG A 98 -22.27 -30.68 -19.73
CA ARG A 98 -20.95 -31.26 -20.05
C ARG A 98 -19.82 -30.43 -19.43
N LYS A 99 -19.95 -30.12 -18.15
CA LYS A 99 -18.99 -29.32 -17.39
C LYS A 99 -18.55 -30.10 -16.15
N TYR A 100 -17.26 -30.15 -15.93
CA TYR A 100 -16.68 -30.68 -14.71
C TYR A 100 -15.98 -29.55 -13.96
N SER A 101 -16.33 -29.41 -12.70
CA SER A 101 -15.79 -28.36 -11.81
C SER A 101 -15.05 -28.99 -10.66
N VAL A 102 -13.89 -28.48 -10.31
CA VAL A 102 -13.12 -28.92 -9.16
C VAL A 102 -12.66 -27.70 -8.35
N ALA A 103 -12.73 -27.79 -7.03
CA ALA A 103 -12.19 -26.85 -6.09
C ALA A 103 -11.08 -27.50 -5.26
N VAL A 104 -9.93 -26.85 -5.16
CA VAL A 104 -8.76 -27.35 -4.46
C VAL A 104 -8.28 -26.39 -3.38
N ARG A 105 -7.64 -26.95 -2.37
CA ARG A 105 -6.79 -26.23 -1.41
C ARG A 105 -5.38 -26.74 -1.57
N ALA A 106 -4.45 -25.84 -1.81
CA ALA A 106 -3.05 -26.17 -2.01
C ALA A 106 -2.16 -25.44 -1.02
N GLU A 107 -1.04 -26.03 -0.68
CA GLU A 107 0.02 -25.43 0.13
C GLU A 107 1.12 -24.89 -0.79
N LEU A 108 1.28 -23.57 -0.81
CA LEU A 108 2.21 -22.89 -1.69
C LEU A 108 3.58 -22.71 -1.02
N ASN A 109 4.64 -23.11 -1.72
CA ASN A 109 6.02 -22.80 -1.35
C ASN A 109 6.39 -21.40 -1.82
N VAL A 110 6.05 -20.41 -1.00
CA VAL A 110 6.28 -18.97 -1.30
C VAL A 110 7.75 -18.65 -1.53
N ALA A 111 8.65 -19.28 -0.78
CA ALA A 111 10.09 -19.05 -0.93
C ALA A 111 10.58 -19.45 -2.33
N LYS A 112 10.17 -20.63 -2.80
CA LYS A 112 10.55 -21.12 -4.13
C LYS A 112 9.93 -20.29 -5.26
N LEU A 113 8.67 -19.89 -5.07
CA LEU A 113 7.95 -19.03 -6.00
C LEU A 113 8.66 -17.67 -6.15
N ARG A 114 8.98 -17.02 -5.03
CA ARG A 114 9.72 -15.75 -5.03
C ARG A 114 11.11 -15.86 -5.64
N ASN A 115 11.80 -16.97 -5.42
CA ASN A 115 13.11 -17.21 -6.06
C ASN A 115 12.97 -17.36 -7.58
N THR A 116 11.90 -17.98 -8.07
CA THR A 116 11.62 -18.11 -9.50
C THR A 116 11.26 -16.76 -10.11
N LEU A 117 10.46 -15.93 -9.42
CA LEU A 117 10.18 -14.55 -9.81
C LEU A 117 11.47 -13.74 -9.94
N LYS A 118 12.32 -13.80 -8.93
CA LYS A 118 13.63 -13.13 -8.96
C LYS A 118 14.49 -13.61 -10.14
N GLY A 119 14.50 -14.90 -10.42
CA GLY A 119 15.22 -15.48 -11.53
C GLY A 119 14.65 -15.10 -12.92
N ALA A 120 13.34 -14.92 -13.02
CA ALA A 120 12.68 -14.52 -14.28
C ALA A 120 12.80 -13.02 -14.55
N SER A 121 12.71 -12.19 -13.54
CA SER A 121 13.01 -10.75 -13.63
C SER A 121 14.48 -10.49 -13.94
N ALA A 122 15.36 -11.46 -13.69
CA ALA A 122 16.81 -11.40 -13.92
C ALA A 122 17.25 -11.82 -15.35
N THR A 123 16.35 -11.97 -16.33
CA THR A 123 16.77 -12.20 -17.74
C THR A 123 17.46 -10.98 -18.35
N GLY A 124 17.63 -9.88 -17.59
CA GLY A 124 18.51 -8.78 -17.90
C GLY A 124 19.60 -8.62 -16.85
N ARG A 125 20.72 -9.35 -16.98
CA ARG A 125 21.94 -9.24 -16.17
C ARG A 125 21.81 -9.72 -14.71
N VAL A 126 22.31 -10.93 -14.47
CA VAL A 126 22.79 -11.36 -13.15
C VAL A 126 23.93 -10.42 -12.74
N SER A 127 23.61 -9.38 -12.01
CA SER A 127 24.59 -8.66 -11.21
C SER A 127 24.76 -9.49 -9.93
N ASN A 128 25.85 -10.24 -9.85
CA ASN A 128 26.35 -10.83 -8.59
C ASN A 128 26.90 -9.73 -7.66
N GLY A 129 26.36 -8.52 -7.72
CA GLY A 129 26.77 -7.35 -6.94
C GLY A 129 25.72 -6.94 -5.91
N GLU A 130 26.15 -6.24 -4.89
CA GLU A 130 25.29 -5.53 -3.97
C GLU A 130 24.28 -4.69 -4.75
N LYS A 131 23.02 -4.71 -4.30
CA LYS A 131 21.98 -3.86 -4.90
C LYS A 131 22.35 -2.39 -4.70
N SER A 132 21.79 -1.57 -5.58
CA SER A 132 22.05 -0.13 -5.59
C SER A 132 21.71 0.53 -4.26
N GLN A 133 22.45 1.58 -3.96
CA GLN A 133 22.09 2.48 -2.86
C GLN A 133 20.81 3.23 -3.18
N MET A 134 20.00 3.46 -2.17
CA MET A 134 18.77 4.21 -2.28
C MET A 134 18.53 5.13 -1.09
N VAL A 135 17.86 6.23 -1.36
CA VAL A 135 17.24 7.08 -0.36
C VAL A 135 15.73 7.02 -0.55
N TYR A 136 14.98 6.95 0.53
CA TYR A 136 13.53 7.13 0.47
C TYR A 136 13.09 8.36 1.27
N VAL A 137 12.10 9.07 0.73
CA VAL A 137 11.44 10.21 1.38
C VAL A 137 9.96 9.90 1.41
N PHE A 138 9.48 9.45 2.55
CA PHE A 138 8.09 9.10 2.80
C PHE A 138 7.45 10.17 3.68
N VAL A 139 6.33 10.71 3.23
CA VAL A 139 5.66 11.84 3.86
C VAL A 139 4.25 11.44 4.26
N GLY A 140 3.95 11.51 5.55
CA GLY A 140 2.60 11.39 6.08
C GLY A 140 1.88 12.72 6.01
N ARG A 141 0.62 12.72 5.57
CA ARG A 141 -0.19 13.92 5.50
C ARG A 141 -1.66 13.62 5.75
N GLU A 142 -2.36 14.61 6.28
CA GLU A 142 -3.80 14.59 6.46
C GLU A 142 -4.41 15.87 5.92
N VAL A 143 -5.64 15.81 5.47
CA VAL A 143 -6.33 16.98 4.93
C VAL A 143 -6.55 18.00 6.04
N ALA A 144 -5.95 19.18 5.88
CA ALA A 144 -6.12 20.31 6.79
C ALA A 144 -7.29 21.20 6.37
N SER A 145 -7.42 21.50 5.06
CA SER A 145 -8.53 22.26 4.51
C SER A 145 -8.78 21.93 3.05
N VAL A 146 -10.03 22.09 2.61
CA VAL A 146 -10.44 21.95 1.22
C VAL A 146 -11.16 23.23 0.82
N LYS A 147 -10.68 23.91 -0.24
CA LYS A 147 -11.34 25.05 -0.86
C LYS A 147 -11.98 24.57 -2.15
N ALA A 148 -13.29 24.40 -2.15
CA ALA A 148 -14.05 24.04 -3.33
C ALA A 148 -14.53 25.28 -4.10
N PHE A 149 -14.44 25.24 -5.44
CA PHE A 149 -14.90 26.30 -6.33
C PHE A 149 -16.00 25.77 -7.26
N ASP A 150 -17.17 26.41 -7.25
CA ASP A 150 -18.29 26.05 -8.15
C ASP A 150 -18.20 26.88 -9.45
N GLU A 151 -18.43 26.24 -10.60
CA GLU A 151 -18.32 26.84 -11.95
C GLU A 151 -19.43 27.87 -12.26
N ARG A 152 -20.58 27.83 -11.60
CA ARG A 152 -21.77 28.61 -11.97
C ARG A 152 -22.02 29.89 -11.19
N VAL A 153 -21.48 29.98 -9.99
CA VAL A 153 -21.49 31.20 -9.16
C VAL A 153 -20.18 31.12 -8.40
N VAL A 154 -19.37 32.19 -8.36
CA VAL A 154 -18.14 32.21 -7.58
C VAL A 154 -18.51 32.05 -6.10
N LYS A 155 -18.82 30.80 -5.73
CA LYS A 155 -19.03 30.38 -4.34
C LYS A 155 -17.74 29.77 -3.87
N ARG A 156 -16.99 30.50 -3.08
CA ARG A 156 -15.85 29.95 -2.35
C ARG A 156 -16.38 29.25 -1.11
N ALA A 157 -16.31 27.92 -1.07
CA ALA A 157 -16.54 27.16 0.14
C ALA A 157 -15.17 26.81 0.76
N GLU A 158 -14.86 27.37 1.92
CA GLU A 158 -13.69 27.02 2.70
C GLU A 158 -14.11 26.07 3.81
N LEU A 159 -13.65 24.80 3.74
CA LEU A 159 -13.87 23.81 4.76
C LEU A 159 -12.65 23.78 5.69
N THR A 160 -12.76 24.40 6.86
CA THR A 160 -11.73 24.33 7.89
C THR A 160 -12.12 23.25 8.90
N LEU A 161 -11.33 22.18 8.98
CA LEU A 161 -11.47 21.13 9.96
C LEU A 161 -10.59 21.45 11.17
N ASP A 162 -11.17 22.10 12.19
CA ASP A 162 -10.51 22.28 13.49
C ASP A 162 -10.83 21.08 14.39
N GLY A 163 -9.87 20.16 14.50
CA GLY A 163 -9.94 19.03 15.40
C GLY A 163 -9.40 19.35 16.78
N SER A 164 -10.21 19.77 17.74
CA SER A 164 -9.85 19.75 19.15
C SER A 164 -10.61 18.60 19.85
N ALA A 165 -9.87 17.57 20.27
CA ALA A 165 -10.44 16.47 21.04
C ALA A 165 -10.61 16.91 22.52
N LYS A 166 -11.84 17.10 22.95
CA LYS A 166 -12.21 17.16 24.37
C LYS A 166 -13.29 16.11 24.62
N THR A 167 -13.03 15.19 25.54
CA THR A 167 -13.88 14.05 25.86
C THR A 167 -15.00 14.37 26.85
N SER A 168 -16.30 14.43 26.45
CA SER A 168 -17.48 14.25 27.33
C SER A 168 -18.75 14.00 26.50
N GLY A 169 -19.45 12.93 26.83
CA GLY A 169 -20.43 12.35 25.96
C GLY A 169 -21.81 12.95 25.91
N SER A 170 -22.33 13.15 24.76
CA SER A 170 -23.73 12.96 24.31
C SER A 170 -23.83 13.31 22.82
N VAL A 171 -24.56 12.47 22.06
CA VAL A 171 -24.79 12.73 20.63
C VAL A 171 -26.06 13.58 20.51
N ASN A 172 -25.91 14.84 20.12
CA ASN A 172 -27.01 15.68 19.63
C ASN A 172 -26.62 16.29 18.32
N GLY A 173 -27.17 15.77 17.22
CA GLY A 173 -27.07 16.39 15.89
C GLY A 173 -28.10 17.53 15.81
N ARG A 174 -27.65 18.73 15.47
CA ARG A 174 -28.49 19.82 15.00
C ARG A 174 -27.91 20.33 13.69
N GLU A 175 -28.68 20.18 12.64
CA GLU A 175 -28.44 20.88 11.39
C GLU A 175 -29.28 22.16 11.39
N GLY A 176 -28.65 23.30 11.17
CA GLY A 176 -29.32 24.58 11.04
C GLY A 176 -28.73 25.32 9.84
N GLU A 177 -29.57 25.62 8.87
CA GLU A 177 -29.26 26.54 7.78
C GLU A 177 -29.83 27.92 8.11
N SER A 178 -28.98 28.94 8.04
CA SER A 178 -29.47 30.33 8.16
C SER A 178 -28.92 31.14 6.99
N LEU A 179 -29.82 31.84 6.32
CA LEU A 179 -29.53 32.79 5.23
C LEU A 179 -29.54 34.22 5.81
N SER A 180 -28.41 34.89 5.76
CA SER A 180 -28.31 36.30 6.09
C SER A 180 -27.30 36.98 5.17
N GLY A 181 -27.73 38.02 4.46
CA GLY A 181 -26.86 38.89 3.70
C GLY A 181 -26.08 38.26 2.54
N GLY A 182 -26.63 37.23 1.86
CA GLY A 182 -26.00 36.61 0.69
C GLY A 182 -24.92 35.54 1.03
N ALA A 183 -24.76 35.21 2.29
CA ALA A 183 -23.91 34.10 2.73
C ALA A 183 -24.76 32.96 3.29
N ILE A 184 -24.45 31.72 2.89
CA ILE A 184 -25.04 30.51 3.47
C ILE A 184 -24.02 29.96 4.46
N ALA A 185 -24.36 29.96 5.73
CA ALA A 185 -23.56 29.30 6.75
C ALA A 185 -24.25 28.01 7.19
N THR A 186 -23.66 26.88 6.84
CA THR A 186 -24.08 25.54 7.29
C THR A 186 -23.24 25.16 8.49
N ASN A 187 -23.85 25.06 9.67
CA ASN A 187 -23.18 24.59 10.88
C ASN A 187 -23.65 23.15 11.14
N ALA A 188 -22.80 22.19 10.85
CA ALA A 188 -23.02 20.81 11.27
C ALA A 188 -22.15 20.50 12.49
N SER A 189 -22.74 20.21 13.64
CA SER A 189 -22.03 19.72 14.81
C SER A 189 -22.48 18.29 15.11
N VAL A 190 -21.58 17.34 14.92
CA VAL A 190 -21.80 15.96 15.35
C VAL A 190 -21.10 15.74 16.69
N ARG A 191 -21.88 15.53 17.74
CA ARG A 191 -21.33 15.12 19.05
C ARG A 191 -21.46 13.62 19.18
N ARG A 192 -20.37 12.91 19.20
CA ARG A 192 -20.28 11.50 19.59
C ARG A 192 -19.95 11.36 21.07
N ASN A 193 -20.27 10.21 21.66
CA ASN A 193 -20.05 9.90 23.08
C ASN A 193 -18.56 9.92 23.54
N GLU A 194 -17.67 10.23 22.66
CA GLU A 194 -16.26 10.51 22.94
C GLU A 194 -15.97 11.85 22.30
N ASN A 195 -16.02 12.91 23.07
CA ASN A 195 -15.83 14.33 22.74
C ASN A 195 -14.85 14.64 21.60
N VAL A 196 -15.18 14.28 20.38
CA VAL A 196 -14.60 14.90 19.19
C VAL A 196 -15.62 15.94 18.70
N ALA A 197 -15.45 17.18 19.10
CA ALA A 197 -16.18 18.29 18.51
C ALA A 197 -15.49 18.64 17.17
N LEU A 198 -15.98 18.07 16.08
CA LEU A 198 -15.66 18.54 14.73
C LEU A 198 -16.51 19.79 14.47
N LYS A 199 -15.91 20.97 14.58
CA LYS A 199 -16.51 22.19 14.06
C LYS A 199 -16.18 22.31 12.59
N GLN A 200 -17.13 22.00 11.75
CA GLN A 200 -17.05 22.21 10.32
C GLN A 200 -17.72 23.56 10.02
N THR A 201 -16.95 24.59 9.72
CA THR A 201 -17.47 25.89 9.32
C THR A 201 -17.29 26.04 7.82
N ILE A 202 -18.37 25.97 7.06
CA ILE A 202 -18.36 26.27 5.62
C ILE A 202 -18.69 27.76 5.48
N LYS A 203 -17.67 28.59 5.16
CA LYS A 203 -17.89 29.96 4.69
C LYS A 203 -18.06 29.96 3.20
N VAL A 204 -19.24 30.35 2.73
CA VAL A 204 -19.49 30.54 1.30
C VAL A 204 -19.50 32.03 1.03
N GLU A 205 -18.47 32.55 0.35
CA GLU A 205 -18.42 33.93 -0.13
C GLU A 205 -18.85 33.97 -1.60
N THR A 206 -19.83 34.81 -1.91
CA THR A 206 -20.29 35.07 -3.27
C THR A 206 -19.59 36.31 -3.82
N GLY A 207 -18.66 36.12 -4.75
CA GLY A 207 -17.97 37.22 -5.44
C GLY A 207 -17.95 37.01 -6.95
N GLY A 208 -18.32 38.03 -7.74
CA GLY A 208 -18.43 37.96 -9.18
C GLY A 208 -17.09 38.08 -9.90
N SER A 209 -16.47 36.96 -10.26
CA SER A 209 -15.43 36.92 -11.30
C SER A 209 -15.32 35.48 -11.81
N THR A 210 -15.47 35.30 -13.11
CA THR A 210 -15.33 34.02 -13.83
C THR A 210 -13.85 33.63 -13.95
N VAL A 211 -13.25 33.19 -12.87
CA VAL A 211 -11.95 32.51 -12.92
C VAL A 211 -12.18 31.06 -12.55
N ARG A 212 -12.04 30.16 -13.53
CA ARG A 212 -12.02 28.72 -13.30
C ARG A 212 -10.79 28.39 -12.45
N LYS A 213 -10.99 28.13 -11.18
CA LYS A 213 -9.96 27.60 -10.28
C LYS A 213 -10.35 26.19 -9.91
N ALA A 214 -9.40 25.27 -9.95
CA ALA A 214 -9.57 23.91 -9.43
C ALA A 214 -9.66 23.95 -7.90
N ASP A 215 -10.28 22.93 -7.32
CA ASP A 215 -10.31 22.74 -5.87
C ASP A 215 -8.88 22.71 -5.32
N GLU A 216 -8.62 23.49 -4.27
CA GLU A 216 -7.33 23.57 -3.61
C GLU A 216 -7.43 22.85 -2.26
N THR A 217 -6.65 21.77 -2.10
CA THR A 217 -6.55 21.02 -0.86
C THR A 217 -5.22 21.33 -0.19
N ASP A 218 -5.27 21.82 1.03
CA ASP A 218 -4.09 21.99 1.88
C ASP A 218 -3.96 20.78 2.81
N TYR A 219 -2.73 20.28 2.98
CA TYR A 219 -2.43 19.14 3.82
C TYR A 219 -1.56 19.54 5.01
N ARG A 220 -1.85 18.95 6.17
CA ARG A 220 -0.94 18.95 7.31
C ARG A 220 0.04 17.80 7.14
N VAL A 221 1.32 18.13 6.97
CA VAL A 221 2.40 17.15 6.85
C VAL A 221 2.91 16.75 8.24
N PHE A 222 3.15 15.46 8.44
CA PHE A 222 3.73 14.93 9.68
C PHE A 222 4.81 13.88 9.40
N SER A 223 5.71 13.70 10.37
CA SER A 223 6.84 12.78 10.23
C SER A 223 6.42 11.32 10.36
N LEU A 224 6.96 10.47 9.49
CA LEU A 224 6.87 9.01 9.55
C LEU A 224 8.10 8.37 10.23
N ALA A 225 8.78 9.09 11.14
CA ALA A 225 9.98 8.59 11.81
C ALA A 225 9.77 7.24 12.53
N ASN A 226 8.60 7.02 13.13
CA ASN A 226 8.26 5.76 13.80
C ASN A 226 8.18 4.55 12.85
N GLN A 227 7.95 4.77 11.55
CA GLN A 227 7.89 3.74 10.53
C GLN A 227 9.24 3.50 9.82
N LYS A 228 10.23 4.38 10.05
CA LYS A 228 11.56 4.35 9.39
C LYS A 228 12.23 2.99 9.51
N THR A 229 12.29 2.41 10.71
CA THR A 229 12.92 1.10 10.94
C THR A 229 12.24 -0.02 10.16
N ALA A 230 10.90 -0.04 10.12
CA ALA A 230 10.15 -1.05 9.39
C ALA A 230 10.40 -0.96 7.88
N VAL A 231 10.35 0.25 7.32
CA VAL A 231 10.62 0.51 5.90
C VAL A 231 12.05 0.15 5.52
N THR A 232 13.03 0.62 6.29
CA THR A 232 14.46 0.31 6.07
C THR A 232 14.71 -1.19 6.12
N SER A 233 14.10 -1.90 7.07
CA SER A 233 14.22 -3.36 7.17
C SER A 233 13.72 -4.07 5.92
N VAL A 234 12.59 -3.64 5.36
CA VAL A 234 12.00 -4.22 4.14
C VAL A 234 12.95 -4.02 2.93
N PHE A 235 13.48 -2.82 2.73
CA PHE A 235 14.43 -2.54 1.63
C PHE A 235 15.74 -3.29 1.83
N SER A 236 16.30 -3.32 3.04
CA SER A 236 17.56 -4.02 3.35
C SER A 236 17.42 -5.53 3.18
N GLN A 237 16.30 -6.14 3.59
CA GLN A 237 16.03 -7.56 3.35
C GLN A 237 15.94 -7.88 1.85
N ALA A 238 15.50 -6.95 1.05
CA ALA A 238 15.54 -7.07 -0.41
C ALA A 238 16.94 -6.82 -1.00
N GLY A 239 17.94 -6.44 -0.20
CA GLY A 239 19.33 -6.25 -0.57
C GLY A 239 19.70 -4.82 -0.97
N TYR A 240 18.80 -3.84 -0.86
CA TYR A 240 19.13 -2.43 -1.13
C TYR A 240 19.92 -1.82 0.03
N LEU A 241 20.92 -0.99 -0.30
CA LEU A 241 21.67 -0.21 0.68
C LEU A 241 20.92 1.11 0.93
N VAL A 242 20.21 1.18 2.05
CA VAL A 242 19.39 2.35 2.38
C VAL A 242 20.25 3.40 3.08
N ALA A 243 20.40 4.56 2.46
CA ALA A 243 20.99 5.73 3.09
C ALA A 243 19.92 6.60 3.73
N ASP A 244 20.23 7.16 4.89
CA ASP A 244 19.33 8.06 5.60
C ASP A 244 19.26 9.41 4.86
N PRO A 245 18.06 9.90 4.51
CA PRO A 245 17.90 11.18 3.85
C PRO A 245 18.52 12.36 4.63
N GLU A 246 18.54 12.30 5.96
CA GLU A 246 19.11 13.35 6.80
C GLU A 246 20.61 13.55 6.59
N PHE A 247 21.36 12.51 6.21
CA PHE A 247 22.80 12.60 5.94
C PHE A 247 23.13 12.98 4.49
N VAL A 248 22.18 12.85 3.60
CA VAL A 248 22.40 13.04 2.16
C VAL A 248 21.79 14.35 1.65
N LEU A 249 20.63 14.72 2.19
CA LEU A 249 19.91 15.91 1.81
C LEU A 249 20.40 17.11 2.63
N GLY A 250 20.36 18.29 2.03
CA GLY A 250 20.70 19.53 2.72
C GLY A 250 19.61 19.97 3.71
N ASP A 251 19.99 20.83 4.66
CA ASP A 251 19.10 21.34 5.73
C ASP A 251 17.81 21.98 5.21
N LYS A 252 17.83 22.48 3.96
CA LYS A 252 16.68 23.14 3.30
C LYS A 252 15.80 22.18 2.51
N ASP A 253 16.30 20.98 2.18
CA ASP A 253 15.60 20.07 1.29
C ASP A 253 14.39 19.43 1.96
N ILE A 254 14.53 18.93 3.19
CA ILE A 254 13.42 18.31 3.94
C ILE A 254 12.29 19.32 4.22
N PRO A 255 12.56 20.53 4.72
CA PRO A 255 11.52 21.57 4.85
C PRO A 255 10.84 21.92 3.52
N SER A 256 11.60 21.95 2.41
CA SER A 256 11.04 22.21 1.08
C SER A 256 10.12 21.07 0.61
N VAL A 257 10.50 19.82 0.84
CA VAL A 257 9.66 18.64 0.60
C VAL A 257 8.34 18.73 1.37
N ASN A 258 8.40 19.02 2.66
CA ASN A 258 7.20 19.15 3.49
C ASN A 258 6.30 20.30 3.01
N LYS A 259 6.90 21.41 2.60
CA LYS A 259 6.16 22.55 2.03
C LYS A 259 5.47 22.19 0.72
N ASP A 260 6.15 21.47 -0.17
CA ASP A 260 5.58 21.08 -1.46
C ASP A 260 4.42 20.12 -1.26
N PHE A 261 4.60 19.07 -0.44
CA PHE A 261 3.56 18.10 -0.14
C PHE A 261 2.43 18.63 0.75
N SER A 262 2.59 19.78 1.40
CA SER A 262 1.48 20.44 2.08
C SER A 262 0.50 21.10 1.13
N LYS A 263 0.91 21.41 -0.11
CA LYS A 263 0.11 22.13 -1.10
C LYS A 263 -0.17 21.34 -2.38
N GLY A 264 0.46 20.20 -2.57
CA GLY A 264 0.35 19.43 -3.79
C GLY A 264 0.65 17.95 -3.60
N ASN A 265 0.50 17.20 -4.68
CA ASN A 265 0.73 15.76 -4.69
C ASN A 265 2.14 15.38 -5.16
N ASP A 266 2.99 16.37 -5.46
CA ASP A 266 4.34 16.15 -5.95
C ASP A 266 5.29 17.25 -5.53
N LEU A 267 6.59 16.98 -5.66
CA LEU A 267 7.65 17.94 -5.41
C LEU A 267 7.66 19.04 -6.49
N ALA A 268 7.87 20.27 -6.05
CA ALA A 268 8.15 21.35 -6.98
C ALA A 268 9.44 21.07 -7.78
N PRO A 269 9.52 21.47 -9.05
CA PRO A 269 10.70 21.19 -9.89
C PRO A 269 12.02 21.72 -9.30
N ALA A 270 11.98 22.79 -8.53
CA ALA A 270 13.16 23.34 -7.85
C ALA A 270 13.64 22.42 -6.73
N THR A 271 12.71 21.94 -5.87
CA THR A 271 13.01 21.01 -4.78
C THR A 271 13.53 19.68 -5.32
N LEU A 272 12.88 19.14 -6.35
CA LEU A 272 13.32 17.91 -6.98
C LEU A 272 14.75 18.03 -7.56
N ARG A 273 15.08 19.14 -8.24
CA ARG A 273 16.43 19.38 -8.75
C ARG A 273 17.48 19.46 -7.65
N SER A 274 17.16 20.13 -6.51
CA SER A 274 18.05 20.21 -5.34
C SER A 274 18.34 18.81 -4.79
N ILE A 275 17.30 18.01 -4.55
CA ILE A 275 17.41 16.62 -4.05
C ILE A 275 18.24 15.76 -5.01
N VAL A 276 17.94 15.80 -6.30
CA VAL A 276 18.68 15.06 -7.31
C VAL A 276 20.16 15.43 -7.34
N ALA A 277 20.48 16.70 -7.22
CA ALA A 277 21.86 17.17 -7.16
C ALA A 277 22.59 16.66 -5.91
N ALA A 278 21.93 16.68 -4.74
CA ALA A 278 22.48 16.16 -3.49
C ALA A 278 22.73 14.65 -3.57
N LEU A 279 21.77 13.88 -4.08
CA LEU A 279 21.86 12.43 -4.23
C LEU A 279 22.97 12.01 -5.22
N ARG A 280 23.08 12.72 -6.34
CA ARG A 280 24.16 12.49 -7.31
C ARG A 280 25.55 12.76 -6.71
N LYS A 281 25.67 13.83 -5.93
CA LYS A 281 26.92 14.15 -5.20
C LYS A 281 27.28 13.05 -4.20
N ALA A 282 26.31 12.43 -3.58
CA ALA A 282 26.48 11.31 -2.65
C ALA A 282 26.59 9.94 -3.35
N ASN A 283 26.56 9.88 -4.68
CA ASN A 283 26.53 8.64 -5.49
C ASN A 283 25.36 7.71 -5.14
N VAL A 284 24.21 8.26 -4.76
CA VAL A 284 22.98 7.50 -4.51
C VAL A 284 22.14 7.46 -5.79
N PRO A 285 22.02 6.30 -6.44
CA PRO A 285 21.37 6.22 -7.75
C PRO A 285 19.85 6.14 -7.71
N LEU A 286 19.23 5.81 -6.56
CA LEU A 286 17.78 5.62 -6.48
C LEU A 286 17.14 6.54 -5.42
N LEU A 287 16.05 7.19 -5.83
CA LEU A 287 15.21 7.99 -4.96
C LEU A 287 13.80 7.45 -4.96
N ALA A 288 13.33 6.94 -3.83
CA ALA A 288 11.94 6.54 -3.62
C ALA A 288 11.17 7.67 -2.91
N LEU A 289 10.07 8.09 -3.50
CA LEU A 289 9.16 9.09 -2.95
C LEU A 289 7.81 8.44 -2.70
N ALA A 290 7.19 8.68 -1.55
CA ALA A 290 5.82 8.24 -1.29
C ALA A 290 5.07 9.19 -0.35
N THR A 291 3.77 9.35 -0.60
CA THR A 291 2.83 10.05 0.28
C THR A 291 1.88 9.05 0.92
N PHE A 292 1.58 9.29 2.18
CA PHE A 292 0.66 8.52 3.00
C PHE A 292 -0.47 9.46 3.45
N ASP A 293 -1.57 9.43 2.70
CA ASP A 293 -2.72 10.29 2.95
C ASP A 293 -3.64 9.61 3.97
N VAL A 294 -3.66 10.15 5.18
CA VAL A 294 -4.44 9.63 6.29
C VAL A 294 -5.84 10.24 6.25
N ASN A 295 -6.84 9.38 6.10
CA ASN A 295 -8.23 9.77 6.16
C ASN A 295 -8.72 9.87 7.62
N PRO A 296 -9.75 10.67 7.88
CA PRO A 296 -10.38 10.72 9.20
C PRO A 296 -10.82 9.34 9.68
N ALA A 297 -10.69 9.12 10.99
CA ALA A 297 -11.14 7.88 11.60
C ALA A 297 -12.67 7.74 11.52
N ALA A 298 -13.15 6.54 11.25
CA ALA A 298 -14.56 6.17 11.29
C ALA A 298 -14.75 4.92 12.15
N THR A 299 -15.93 4.75 12.73
CA THR A 299 -16.23 3.50 13.43
C THR A 299 -16.53 2.40 12.43
N ASP A 300 -15.85 1.28 12.57
CA ASP A 300 -16.13 0.07 11.80
C ASP A 300 -17.40 -0.60 12.31
N GLU A 301 -18.41 -0.72 11.46
CA GLU A 301 -19.72 -1.22 11.83
C GLU A 301 -19.72 -2.69 12.29
N ALA A 302 -18.78 -3.47 11.78
CA ALA A 302 -18.71 -4.90 12.10
C ALA A 302 -18.06 -5.17 13.46
N THR A 303 -17.07 -4.36 13.85
CA THR A 303 -16.27 -4.60 15.06
C THR A 303 -16.49 -3.57 16.16
N GLY A 304 -17.09 -2.41 15.84
CA GLY A 304 -17.24 -1.27 16.75
C GLY A 304 -15.92 -0.53 17.06
N LEU A 305 -14.81 -0.96 16.45
CA LEU A 305 -13.50 -0.33 16.61
C LEU A 305 -13.35 0.92 15.72
N GLN A 306 -12.38 1.75 16.06
CA GLN A 306 -11.99 2.86 15.18
C GLN A 306 -11.22 2.30 13.98
N ARG A 307 -11.58 2.76 12.78
CA ARG A 307 -10.93 2.40 11.52
C ARG A 307 -10.33 3.66 10.90
N VAL A 308 -9.02 3.60 10.62
CA VAL A 308 -8.31 4.63 9.85
C VAL A 308 -7.88 4.03 8.52
N VAL A 309 -8.13 4.76 7.44
CA VAL A 309 -7.69 4.38 6.09
C VAL A 309 -6.54 5.28 5.68
N VAL A 310 -5.48 4.68 5.14
CA VAL A 310 -4.31 5.37 4.60
C VAL A 310 -4.19 5.06 3.12
N SER A 311 -4.24 6.09 2.28
CA SER A 311 -3.99 5.96 0.83
C SER A 311 -2.51 6.23 0.57
N VAL A 312 -1.84 5.31 -0.11
CA VAL A 312 -0.42 5.43 -0.43
C VAL A 312 -0.24 5.61 -1.92
N THR A 313 0.54 6.60 -2.30
CA THR A 313 0.99 6.82 -3.68
C THR A 313 2.50 7.00 -3.66
N GLY A 314 3.21 6.38 -4.61
CA GLY A 314 4.67 6.48 -4.62
C GLY A 314 5.28 6.30 -5.99
N ARG A 315 6.55 6.69 -6.12
CA ARG A 315 7.36 6.49 -7.33
C ARG A 315 8.82 6.35 -6.98
N VAL A 316 9.59 5.75 -7.86
CA VAL A 316 11.04 5.66 -7.75
C VAL A 316 11.70 6.26 -8.97
N LEU A 317 12.68 7.11 -8.73
CA LEU A 317 13.50 7.73 -9.76
C LEU A 317 14.88 7.08 -9.80
N ASP A 318 15.32 6.70 -11.00
CA ASP A 318 16.70 6.33 -11.31
C ASP A 318 17.48 7.58 -11.73
N LEU A 319 18.56 7.87 -11.00
CA LEU A 319 19.36 9.07 -11.14
C LEU A 319 20.70 8.84 -11.88
N ARG A 320 20.96 7.59 -12.33
CA ARG A 320 22.21 7.21 -13.01
C ARG A 320 22.37 7.89 -14.38
N GLY A 321 21.27 8.17 -15.05
CA GLY A 321 21.30 8.85 -16.36
C GLY A 321 21.49 10.38 -16.25
N ALA A 322 21.64 11.05 -17.39
CA ALA A 322 21.70 12.50 -17.45
C ALA A 322 20.44 13.16 -16.88
N LEU A 323 19.28 12.57 -17.16
CA LEU A 323 18.00 12.97 -16.61
C LEU A 323 17.47 11.91 -15.65
N PRO A 324 16.82 12.29 -14.54
CA PRO A 324 16.09 11.36 -13.69
C PRO A 324 15.00 10.65 -14.50
N ARG A 325 14.88 9.34 -14.33
CA ARG A 325 13.85 8.52 -14.98
C ARG A 325 13.01 7.83 -13.94
N GLU A 326 11.72 7.86 -14.09
CA GLU A 326 10.82 7.06 -13.26
C GLU A 326 10.92 5.59 -13.69
N VAL A 327 11.26 4.73 -12.74
CA VAL A 327 11.47 3.30 -12.97
C VAL A 327 10.47 2.42 -12.23
N ALA A 328 9.75 3.00 -11.30
CA ALA A 328 8.64 2.34 -10.63
C ALA A 328 7.61 3.38 -10.18
N ALA A 329 6.32 3.08 -10.34
CA ALA A 329 5.21 3.86 -9.84
C ALA A 329 4.28 2.96 -9.02
N VAL A 330 3.86 3.43 -7.86
CA VAL A 330 2.82 2.79 -7.04
C VAL A 330 1.57 3.65 -7.17
N PRO A 331 0.52 3.14 -7.84
CA PRO A 331 -0.75 3.83 -7.94
C PRO A 331 -1.40 3.97 -6.56
N PRO A 332 -2.43 4.79 -6.39
CA PRO A 332 -3.10 4.94 -5.11
C PRO A 332 -3.64 3.60 -4.58
N VAL A 333 -3.05 3.10 -3.50
CA VAL A 333 -3.47 1.87 -2.80
C VAL A 333 -3.91 2.24 -1.39
N GLN A 334 -5.02 1.65 -0.95
CA GLN A 334 -5.59 1.93 0.37
C GLN A 334 -5.28 0.80 1.35
N TYR A 335 -4.82 1.18 2.52
CA TYR A 335 -4.59 0.30 3.67
C TYR A 335 -5.42 0.79 4.85
N PHE A 336 -5.80 -0.10 5.75
CA PHE A 336 -6.56 0.28 6.93
C PHE A 336 -6.00 -0.33 8.21
N GLY A 337 -6.21 0.36 9.31
CA GLY A 337 -5.91 -0.14 10.65
C GLY A 337 -7.15 -0.03 11.54
N LEU A 338 -7.34 -1.02 12.40
CA LEU A 338 -8.37 -1.04 13.42
C LEU A 338 -7.73 -0.89 14.79
N GLY A 339 -8.33 -0.09 15.66
CA GLY A 339 -7.84 0.14 17.02
C GLY A 339 -8.97 0.49 17.98
N ALA A 340 -8.71 0.39 19.27
CA ALA A 340 -9.66 0.81 20.30
C ALA A 340 -9.92 2.33 20.26
N ASP A 341 -8.93 3.08 19.82
CA ASP A 341 -8.97 4.53 19.63
C ASP A 341 -8.33 4.94 18.30
N ASN A 342 -8.50 6.22 17.93
CA ASN A 342 -8.01 6.77 16.67
C ASN A 342 -6.49 6.68 16.53
N ALA A 343 -5.74 6.92 17.61
CA ALA A 343 -4.28 6.93 17.58
C ALA A 343 -3.72 5.52 17.34
N THR A 344 -4.31 4.51 17.98
CA THR A 344 -3.95 3.11 17.79
C THR A 344 -4.30 2.65 16.38
N ALA A 345 -5.49 2.98 15.87
CA ALA A 345 -5.91 2.66 14.52
C ALA A 345 -4.99 3.31 13.47
N GLN A 346 -4.65 4.60 13.64
CA GLN A 346 -3.75 5.33 12.77
C GLN A 346 -2.33 4.76 12.77
N THR A 347 -1.78 4.48 13.96
CA THR A 347 -0.44 3.91 14.09
C THR A 347 -0.33 2.55 13.38
N LYS A 348 -1.35 1.70 13.54
CA LYS A 348 -1.42 0.41 12.89
C LYS A 348 -1.55 0.55 11.37
N ALA A 349 -2.47 1.41 10.91
CA ALA A 349 -2.66 1.69 9.48
C ALA A 349 -1.36 2.19 8.83
N LEU A 350 -0.66 3.15 9.43
CA LEU A 350 0.59 3.70 8.93
C LEU A 350 1.72 2.66 8.92
N LYS A 351 1.82 1.84 9.97
CA LYS A 351 2.83 0.77 10.05
C LYS A 351 2.64 -0.24 8.91
N ASP A 352 1.42 -0.74 8.74
CA ASP A 352 1.11 -1.73 7.72
C ASP A 352 1.24 -1.13 6.32
N ALA A 353 0.71 0.08 6.09
CA ALA A 353 0.84 0.81 4.84
C ALA A 353 2.30 1.04 4.44
N SER A 354 3.15 1.47 5.38
CA SER A 354 4.57 1.75 5.11
C SER A 354 5.35 0.49 4.72
N ALA A 355 5.11 -0.63 5.42
CA ALA A 355 5.76 -1.90 5.12
C ALA A 355 5.30 -2.47 3.78
N LEU A 356 3.99 -2.38 3.47
CA LEU A 356 3.43 -2.88 2.21
C LEU A 356 3.81 -2.00 1.02
N ALA A 357 3.82 -0.67 1.18
CA ALA A 357 4.33 0.25 0.16
C ALA A 357 5.80 -0.03 -0.20
N ALA A 358 6.65 -0.27 0.81
CA ALA A 358 8.04 -0.63 0.56
C ALA A 358 8.17 -1.96 -0.21
N LYS A 359 7.34 -2.97 0.10
CA LYS A 359 7.29 -4.23 -0.64
C LYS A 359 6.85 -4.04 -2.08
N GLU A 360 5.80 -3.24 -2.31
CA GLU A 360 5.30 -2.93 -3.64
C GLU A 360 6.35 -2.22 -4.49
N ILE A 361 7.06 -1.23 -3.91
CA ILE A 361 8.19 -0.56 -4.57
C ILE A 361 9.26 -1.57 -4.99
N ILE A 362 9.64 -2.50 -4.09
CA ILE A 362 10.63 -3.54 -4.37
C ILE A 362 10.17 -4.45 -5.51
N SER A 363 8.91 -4.86 -5.50
CA SER A 363 8.33 -5.71 -6.54
C SER A 363 8.40 -5.02 -7.90
N ARG A 364 8.02 -3.75 -7.99
CA ARG A 364 8.10 -2.95 -9.22
C ARG A 364 9.53 -2.68 -9.69
N LEU A 365 10.46 -2.38 -8.77
CA LEU A 365 11.88 -2.28 -9.12
C LEU A 365 12.43 -3.60 -9.69
N SER A 366 12.03 -4.71 -9.09
CA SER A 366 12.42 -6.04 -9.57
C SER A 366 11.82 -6.33 -10.96
N ALA A 367 10.57 -5.97 -11.21
CA ALA A 367 9.93 -6.09 -12.53
C ALA A 367 10.63 -5.21 -13.59
N ALA A 368 11.05 -4.01 -13.20
CA ALA A 368 11.81 -3.10 -14.08
C ALA A 368 13.28 -3.49 -14.26
N GLY A 369 13.77 -4.56 -13.63
CA GLY A 369 15.16 -4.99 -13.69
C GLY A 369 16.13 -4.00 -13.02
N VAL A 370 15.67 -3.24 -12.05
CA VAL A 370 16.48 -2.26 -11.32
C VAL A 370 16.94 -2.87 -9.99
N TYR A 371 18.24 -3.04 -9.86
CA TYR A 371 18.89 -3.66 -8.71
C TYR A 371 19.94 -2.74 -8.11
#